data_721b1ecbec938a8c40e4eb8ceec9dfda
#
_entry.id   721b1ecbec938a8c40e4eb8ceec9dfda
#
_cell.length_a   1.000
_cell.length_b   1.000
_cell.length_c   1.000
_cell.angle_alpha   90.00
_cell.angle_beta   90.00
_cell.angle_gamma   90.00
#
_symmetry.space_group_name_H-M   'P 1'
#
loop_
_entity.id
_entity.type
_entity.pdbx_description
1 polymer ?
#
loop_
_entity_poly.entity_id
_entity_poly.type
_entity_poly.pdbx_seq_one_letter_code
_entity_poly.pdbx_strand_id
1 'polypeptide(L)'
;LNITIENRAKLACLYAGAVWGLFWIPLRALEATGLHSLWVTVIYFLVCTLCLVPIAILRWKHVIAGGLQLQITAMLSGGALFLYMTAIVHTDVVRVILLFYLTPIWGTLLARIFLGEAITPLRIVAMAIAIVGMLTIFGLGVQFPVPQNAGDWMGLGAGMLWAIASLRINILKEFSAIEMTLGFFFWSLVFSVTVALMFAPAYVPLVKQAMPAMPLLLIFLVLLILPGTYASLWGPKFISPGLVGMLFMTEVVVGSVSVALLSGEPVGGREVMGILLITTASLIELVASLKRGTHATA
;
A
#
# COMPACT_ATOMS: atom_id res chain seq x y z
N LEU A 1 -8.17 -7.44 -28.58
CA LEU A 1 -8.79 -7.59 -27.25
C LEU A 1 -8.98 -6.20 -26.64
N ASN A 2 -10.19 -5.63 -26.72
CA ASN A 2 -10.51 -4.36 -26.03
C ASN A 2 -10.67 -4.65 -24.53
N ILE A 3 -9.59 -4.46 -23.78
CA ILE A 3 -9.62 -4.58 -22.31
C ILE A 3 -10.43 -3.41 -21.76
N THR A 4 -11.50 -3.67 -21.03
CA THR A 4 -12.33 -2.65 -20.40
C THR A 4 -11.53 -1.83 -19.39
N ILE A 5 -11.96 -0.59 -19.10
CA ILE A 5 -11.29 0.28 -18.13
C ILE A 5 -11.26 -0.36 -16.72
N GLU A 6 -12.32 -1.09 -16.36
CA GLU A 6 -12.40 -1.84 -15.10
C GLU A 6 -11.32 -2.94 -15.04
N ASN A 7 -11.12 -3.69 -16.11
CA ASN A 7 -10.09 -4.73 -16.15
C ASN A 7 -8.67 -4.15 -16.12
N ARG A 8 -8.46 -2.98 -16.75
CA ARG A 8 -7.19 -2.24 -16.62
C ARG A 8 -6.97 -1.80 -15.16
N ALA A 9 -8.01 -1.36 -14.48
CA ALA A 9 -7.94 -0.97 -13.07
C ALA A 9 -7.60 -2.16 -12.14
N LYS A 10 -8.18 -3.34 -12.41
CA LYS A 10 -7.83 -4.58 -11.69
C LYS A 10 -6.35 -4.93 -11.88
N LEU A 11 -5.86 -4.88 -13.13
CA LEU A 11 -4.43 -5.12 -13.44
C LEU A 11 -3.53 -4.08 -12.78
N ALA A 12 -3.93 -2.81 -12.76
CA ALA A 12 -3.18 -1.75 -12.10
C ALA A 12 -3.08 -1.99 -10.58
N CYS A 13 -4.15 -2.45 -9.92
CA CYS A 13 -4.13 -2.79 -8.50
C CYS A 13 -3.26 -4.02 -8.21
N LEU A 14 -3.31 -5.07 -9.05
CA LEU A 14 -2.42 -6.23 -8.93
C LEU A 14 -0.95 -5.83 -9.09
N TYR A 15 -0.64 -5.01 -10.11
CA TYR A 15 0.69 -4.47 -10.33
C TYR A 15 1.17 -3.61 -9.16
N ALA A 16 0.32 -2.74 -8.65
CA ALA A 16 0.63 -1.90 -7.50
C ALA A 16 0.96 -2.75 -6.27
N GLY A 17 0.15 -3.76 -5.95
CA GLY A 17 0.45 -4.70 -4.87
C GLY A 17 1.80 -5.41 -5.08
N ALA A 18 2.07 -5.92 -6.29
CA ALA A 18 3.35 -6.55 -6.59
C ALA A 18 4.55 -5.60 -6.35
N VAL A 19 4.44 -4.34 -6.78
CA VAL A 19 5.47 -3.32 -6.57
C VAL A 19 5.66 -3.02 -5.09
N TRP A 20 4.58 -2.87 -4.34
CA TRP A 20 4.65 -2.65 -2.89
C TRP A 20 5.28 -3.84 -2.15
N GLY A 21 5.13 -5.07 -2.65
CA GLY A 21 5.85 -6.23 -2.13
C GLY A 21 7.38 -6.17 -2.29
N LEU A 22 7.90 -5.29 -3.17
CA LEU A 22 9.34 -5.11 -3.40
C LEU A 22 9.92 -3.87 -2.70
N PHE A 23 9.09 -3.03 -2.09
CA PHE A 23 9.52 -1.73 -1.57
C PHE A 23 10.52 -1.85 -0.40
N TRP A 24 10.59 -2.99 0.27
CA TRP A 24 11.55 -3.27 1.34
C TRP A 24 13.01 -3.25 0.85
N ILE A 25 13.25 -3.54 -0.45
CA ILE A 25 14.60 -3.63 -1.02
C ILE A 25 15.34 -2.29 -0.92
N PRO A 26 14.84 -1.16 -1.45
CA PRO A 26 15.51 0.12 -1.31
C PRO A 26 15.52 0.64 0.14
N LEU A 27 14.54 0.28 0.97
CA LEU A 27 14.56 0.63 2.39
C LEU A 27 15.71 -0.05 3.12
N ARG A 28 15.88 -1.36 2.92
CA ARG A 28 16.98 -2.13 3.52
C ARG A 28 18.35 -1.62 3.06
N ALA A 29 18.47 -1.19 1.81
CA ALA A 29 19.69 -0.56 1.31
C ALA A 29 20.00 0.77 2.02
N LEU A 30 18.97 1.57 2.34
CA LEU A 30 19.12 2.79 3.14
C LEU A 30 19.48 2.47 4.60
N GLU A 31 18.84 1.49 5.22
CA GLU A 31 19.15 1.04 6.59
C GLU A 31 20.60 0.57 6.71
N ALA A 32 21.10 -0.17 5.71
CA ALA A 32 22.47 -0.68 5.67
C ALA A 32 23.54 0.44 5.66
N THR A 33 23.16 1.69 5.35
CA THR A 33 24.06 2.85 5.45
C THR A 33 24.23 3.37 6.90
N GLY A 34 23.57 2.76 7.89
CA GLY A 34 23.63 3.16 9.30
C GLY A 34 22.73 4.36 9.65
N LEU A 35 21.76 4.68 8.80
CA LEU A 35 20.76 5.70 9.08
C LEU A 35 19.80 5.23 10.18
N HIS A 36 19.38 6.16 11.04
CA HIS A 36 18.29 5.90 11.98
C HIS A 36 16.98 5.61 11.21
N SER A 37 16.21 4.62 11.63
CA SER A 37 15.01 4.11 10.93
C SER A 37 13.99 5.20 10.55
N LEU A 38 13.72 6.16 11.43
CA LEU A 38 12.84 7.30 11.13
C LEU A 38 13.39 8.20 10.02
N TRP A 39 14.72 8.34 9.92
CA TRP A 39 15.36 9.12 8.85
C TRP A 39 15.47 8.35 7.54
N VAL A 40 15.46 7.01 7.56
CA VAL A 40 15.34 6.19 6.35
C VAL A 40 14.05 6.52 5.62
N THR A 41 12.90 6.58 6.32
CA THR A 41 11.62 6.93 5.72
C THR A 41 11.58 8.37 5.20
N VAL A 42 12.20 9.32 5.93
CA VAL A 42 12.33 10.71 5.46
C VAL A 42 13.10 10.78 4.14
N ILE A 43 14.28 10.14 4.06
CA ILE A 43 15.09 10.15 2.83
C ILE A 43 14.35 9.49 1.68
N TYR A 44 13.70 8.35 1.93
CA TYR A 44 12.89 7.67 0.93
C TYR A 44 11.83 8.61 0.33
N PHE A 45 10.98 9.23 1.18
CA PHE A 45 9.93 10.13 0.69
C PHE A 45 10.47 11.45 0.14
N LEU A 46 11.59 11.93 0.66
CA LEU A 46 12.26 13.13 0.13
C LEU A 46 12.69 12.90 -1.32
N VAL A 47 13.36 11.78 -1.60
CA VAL A 47 13.81 11.46 -2.96
C VAL A 47 12.63 11.27 -3.89
N CYS A 48 11.55 10.55 -3.45
CA CYS A 48 10.30 10.43 -4.21
C CYS A 48 9.71 11.80 -4.54
N THR A 49 9.60 12.68 -3.56
CA THR A 49 9.04 14.02 -3.73
C THR A 49 9.90 14.87 -4.66
N LEU A 50 11.22 14.84 -4.49
CA LEU A 50 12.16 15.60 -5.36
C LEU A 50 12.07 15.16 -6.83
N CYS A 51 11.97 13.85 -7.10
CA CYS A 51 11.78 13.35 -8.47
C CYS A 51 10.45 13.82 -9.09
N LEU A 52 9.45 14.11 -8.27
CA LEU A 52 8.15 14.60 -8.70
C LEU A 52 8.05 16.12 -8.84
N VAL A 53 9.04 16.89 -8.35
CA VAL A 53 9.03 18.36 -8.42
C VAL A 53 8.79 18.90 -9.83
N PRO A 54 9.46 18.40 -10.91
CA PRO A 54 9.18 18.89 -12.26
C PRO A 54 7.72 18.73 -12.67
N ILE A 55 7.12 17.58 -12.32
CA ILE A 55 5.70 17.31 -12.58
C ILE A 55 4.82 18.23 -11.73
N ALA A 56 5.16 18.45 -10.47
CA ALA A 56 4.44 19.36 -9.59
C ALA A 56 4.43 20.80 -10.12
N ILE A 57 5.57 21.28 -10.65
CA ILE A 57 5.67 22.61 -11.27
C ILE A 57 4.80 22.69 -12.53
N LEU A 58 4.80 21.67 -13.37
CA LEU A 58 3.95 21.64 -14.58
C LEU A 58 2.45 21.54 -14.25
N ARG A 59 2.10 20.89 -13.17
CA ARG A 59 0.73 20.58 -12.77
C ARG A 59 0.20 21.43 -11.60
N TRP A 60 0.94 22.45 -11.15
CA TRP A 60 0.63 23.23 -9.95
C TRP A 60 -0.79 23.83 -9.96
N LYS A 61 -1.28 24.29 -11.13
CA LYS A 61 -2.64 24.82 -11.29
C LYS A 61 -3.71 23.76 -11.01
N HIS A 62 -3.48 22.51 -11.44
CA HIS A 62 -4.39 21.39 -11.21
C HIS A 62 -4.37 20.95 -9.75
N VAL A 63 -3.20 20.99 -9.09
CA VAL A 63 -3.08 20.69 -7.66
C VAL A 63 -3.86 21.73 -6.84
N ILE A 64 -3.73 23.01 -7.16
CA ILE A 64 -4.49 24.08 -6.49
C ILE A 64 -6.00 23.94 -6.79
N ALA A 65 -6.38 23.69 -8.05
CA ALA A 65 -7.77 23.52 -8.45
C ALA A 65 -8.46 22.33 -7.77
N GLY A 66 -7.71 21.28 -7.42
CA GLY A 66 -8.20 20.13 -6.65
C GLY A 66 -8.62 20.48 -5.21
N GLY A 67 -8.13 21.61 -4.69
CA GLY A 67 -8.54 22.19 -3.42
C GLY A 67 -8.44 21.22 -2.23
N LEU A 68 -9.28 21.46 -1.23
CA LEU A 68 -9.26 20.69 0.03
C LEU A 68 -9.57 19.21 -0.16
N GLN A 69 -10.45 18.85 -1.10
CA GLN A 69 -10.86 17.46 -1.31
C GLN A 69 -9.70 16.59 -1.83
N LEU A 70 -8.90 17.11 -2.75
CA LEU A 70 -7.68 16.46 -3.23
C LEU A 70 -6.67 16.32 -2.08
N GLN A 71 -6.44 17.38 -1.30
CA GLN A 71 -5.48 17.37 -0.19
C GLN A 71 -5.88 16.38 0.91
N ILE A 72 -7.15 16.31 1.30
CA ILE A 72 -7.63 15.32 2.27
C ILE A 72 -7.41 13.89 1.75
N THR A 73 -7.71 13.62 0.47
CA THR A 73 -7.51 12.28 -0.11
C THR A 73 -6.03 11.90 -0.14
N ALA A 74 -5.17 12.84 -0.54
CA ALA A 74 -3.72 12.67 -0.56
C ALA A 74 -3.14 12.49 0.87
N MET A 75 -3.63 13.26 1.84
CA MET A 75 -3.24 13.17 3.24
C MET A 75 -3.63 11.82 3.86
N LEU A 76 -4.82 11.31 3.55
CA LEU A 76 -5.28 10.01 4.04
C LEU A 76 -4.45 8.87 3.44
N SER A 77 -4.19 8.91 2.13
CA SER A 77 -3.40 7.86 1.47
C SER A 77 -1.91 7.92 1.86
N GLY A 78 -1.31 9.10 1.89
CA GLY A 78 0.08 9.28 2.34
C GLY A 78 0.25 9.01 3.83
N GLY A 79 -0.74 9.41 4.64
CA GLY A 79 -0.79 9.12 6.07
C GLY A 79 -0.92 7.62 6.38
N ALA A 80 -1.65 6.88 5.55
CA ALA A 80 -1.74 5.43 5.66
C ALA A 80 -0.37 4.76 5.52
N LEU A 81 0.40 5.14 4.48
CA LEU A 81 1.74 4.59 4.28
C LEU A 81 2.70 5.02 5.41
N PHE A 82 2.63 6.29 5.82
CA PHE A 82 3.44 6.80 6.93
C PHE A 82 3.15 6.02 8.23
N LEU A 83 1.89 5.81 8.60
CA LEU A 83 1.52 5.03 9.77
C LEU A 83 1.98 3.57 9.67
N TYR A 84 1.84 2.95 8.49
CA TYR A 84 2.31 1.59 8.25
C TYR A 84 3.82 1.45 8.49
N MET A 85 4.61 2.35 7.92
CA MET A 85 6.07 2.35 8.10
C MET A 85 6.47 2.65 9.54
N THR A 86 5.78 3.59 10.20
CA THR A 86 6.05 3.92 11.61
C THR A 86 5.67 2.75 12.53
N ALA A 87 4.60 2.05 12.24
CA ALA A 87 4.18 0.86 12.98
C ALA A 87 5.25 -0.23 13.00
N ILE A 88 5.88 -0.50 11.85
CA ILE A 88 6.97 -1.50 11.71
C ILE A 88 8.14 -1.22 12.66
N VAL A 89 8.41 0.06 12.95
CA VAL A 89 9.49 0.46 13.87
C VAL A 89 9.10 0.28 15.35
N HIS A 90 7.79 0.29 15.68
CA HIS A 90 7.30 0.31 17.06
C HIS A 90 6.74 -1.02 17.55
N THR A 91 6.53 -2.00 16.68
CA THR A 91 6.02 -3.32 17.06
C THR A 91 6.50 -4.40 16.08
N ASP A 92 6.13 -5.64 16.35
CA ASP A 92 6.44 -6.78 15.49
C ASP A 92 5.87 -6.59 14.07
N VAL A 93 6.74 -6.72 13.06
CA VAL A 93 6.40 -6.53 11.65
C VAL A 93 5.24 -7.43 11.21
N VAL A 94 5.21 -8.68 11.71
CA VAL A 94 4.15 -9.64 11.40
C VAL A 94 2.80 -9.13 11.89
N ARG A 95 2.75 -8.57 13.11
CA ARG A 95 1.53 -8.01 13.68
C ARG A 95 1.04 -6.80 12.89
N VAL A 96 1.96 -5.92 12.48
CA VAL A 96 1.64 -4.75 11.64
C VAL A 96 1.00 -5.19 10.32
N ILE A 97 1.63 -6.15 9.64
CA ILE A 97 1.12 -6.68 8.38
C ILE A 97 -0.28 -7.30 8.56
N LEU A 98 -0.47 -8.14 9.58
CA LEU A 98 -1.77 -8.75 9.85
C LEU A 98 -2.86 -7.72 10.11
N LEU A 99 -2.57 -6.67 10.90
CA LEU A 99 -3.52 -5.61 11.21
C LEU A 99 -3.80 -4.69 10.02
N PHE A 100 -2.78 -4.36 9.24
CA PHE A 100 -2.94 -3.59 8.00
C PHE A 100 -3.80 -4.33 6.97
N TYR A 101 -3.58 -5.64 6.81
CA TYR A 101 -4.33 -6.46 5.85
C TYR A 101 -5.75 -6.85 6.29
N LEU A 102 -6.28 -6.24 7.36
CA LEU A 102 -7.71 -6.13 7.57
C LEU A 102 -8.37 -5.11 6.61
N THR A 103 -7.56 -4.41 5.80
CA THR A 103 -8.00 -3.45 4.77
C THR A 103 -9.14 -3.95 3.86
N PRO A 104 -9.15 -5.20 3.34
CA PRO A 104 -10.28 -5.70 2.55
C PRO A 104 -11.60 -5.72 3.32
N ILE A 105 -11.55 -5.96 4.63
CA ILE A 105 -12.73 -5.93 5.50
C ILE A 105 -13.24 -4.50 5.61
N TRP A 106 -12.36 -3.56 5.97
CA TRP A 106 -12.70 -2.13 6.04
C TRP A 106 -13.23 -1.60 4.71
N GLY A 107 -12.55 -1.92 3.60
CA GLY A 107 -12.98 -1.52 2.26
C GLY A 107 -14.34 -2.08 1.88
N THR A 108 -14.64 -3.33 2.25
CA THR A 108 -15.94 -3.97 1.98
C THR A 108 -17.06 -3.33 2.82
N LEU A 109 -16.80 -3.07 4.10
CA LEU A 109 -17.75 -2.39 4.99
C LEU A 109 -18.05 -0.97 4.51
N LEU A 110 -17.01 -0.20 4.16
CA LEU A 110 -17.15 1.15 3.63
C LEU A 110 -17.91 1.16 2.30
N ALA A 111 -17.62 0.22 1.38
CA ALA A 111 -18.35 0.08 0.13
C ALA A 111 -19.83 -0.25 0.37
N ARG A 112 -20.13 -1.10 1.37
CA ARG A 112 -21.51 -1.41 1.75
C ARG A 112 -22.26 -0.19 2.26
N ILE A 113 -21.62 0.60 3.14
CA ILE A 113 -22.23 1.76 3.81
C ILE A 113 -22.40 2.93 2.85
N PHE A 114 -21.36 3.27 2.08
CA PHE A 114 -21.31 4.51 1.30
C PHE A 114 -21.66 4.33 -0.18
N LEU A 115 -21.44 3.14 -0.75
CA LEU A 115 -21.73 2.84 -2.16
C LEU A 115 -22.93 1.93 -2.33
N GLY A 116 -23.51 1.40 -1.24
CA GLY A 116 -24.63 0.47 -1.30
C GLY A 116 -24.28 -0.92 -1.88
N GLU A 117 -22.99 -1.26 -1.99
CA GLU A 117 -22.56 -2.53 -2.55
C GLU A 117 -23.03 -3.73 -1.70
N ALA A 118 -23.52 -4.77 -2.36
CA ALA A 118 -23.87 -6.01 -1.67
C ALA A 118 -22.60 -6.79 -1.27
N ILE A 119 -22.56 -7.24 -0.01
CA ILE A 119 -21.51 -8.16 0.45
C ILE A 119 -21.91 -9.57 0.00
N THR A 120 -21.19 -10.10 -0.97
CA THR A 120 -21.49 -11.45 -1.49
C THR A 120 -20.89 -12.53 -0.59
N PRO A 121 -21.55 -13.71 -0.44
CA PRO A 121 -20.96 -14.83 0.31
C PRO A 121 -19.57 -15.22 -0.21
N LEU A 122 -19.36 -15.13 -1.52
CA LEU A 122 -18.08 -15.45 -2.15
C LEU A 122 -16.97 -14.48 -1.70
N ARG A 123 -17.28 -13.18 -1.53
CA ARG A 123 -16.34 -12.19 -0.99
C ARG A 123 -15.97 -12.51 0.47
N ILE A 124 -16.96 -12.94 1.29
CA ILE A 124 -16.69 -13.35 2.67
C ILE A 124 -15.74 -14.56 2.69
N VAL A 125 -16.01 -15.58 1.87
CA VAL A 125 -15.16 -16.76 1.75
C VAL A 125 -13.75 -16.40 1.29
N ALA A 126 -13.63 -15.55 0.27
CA ALA A 126 -12.31 -15.09 -0.22
C ALA A 126 -11.52 -14.35 0.87
N MET A 127 -12.15 -13.43 1.62
CA MET A 127 -11.51 -12.74 2.74
C MET A 127 -11.09 -13.72 3.84
N ALA A 128 -11.91 -14.70 4.19
CA ALA A 128 -11.58 -15.73 5.18
C ALA A 128 -10.36 -16.56 4.73
N ILE A 129 -10.34 -17.02 3.47
CA ILE A 129 -9.21 -17.76 2.90
C ILE A 129 -7.92 -16.90 2.94
N ALA A 130 -8.01 -15.61 2.60
CA ALA A 130 -6.88 -14.71 2.62
C ALA A 130 -6.31 -14.52 4.04
N ILE A 131 -7.17 -14.34 5.05
CA ILE A 131 -6.76 -14.24 6.46
C ILE A 131 -6.09 -15.54 6.92
N VAL A 132 -6.68 -16.70 6.61
CA VAL A 132 -6.06 -18.00 6.92
C VAL A 132 -4.70 -18.13 6.24
N GLY A 133 -4.58 -17.70 4.98
CA GLY A 133 -3.32 -17.69 4.25
C GLY A 133 -2.25 -16.83 4.93
N MET A 134 -2.59 -15.62 5.36
CA MET A 134 -1.67 -14.75 6.12
C MET A 134 -1.25 -15.38 7.45
N LEU A 135 -2.21 -15.91 8.22
CA LEU A 135 -1.91 -16.60 9.49
C LEU A 135 -1.03 -17.84 9.26
N THR A 136 -1.15 -18.49 8.10
CA THR A 136 -0.30 -19.62 7.73
C THR A 136 1.13 -19.17 7.44
N ILE A 137 1.33 -18.08 6.69
CA ILE A 137 2.69 -17.55 6.42
C ILE A 137 3.39 -17.15 7.71
N PHE A 138 2.69 -16.33 8.52
CA PHE A 138 3.30 -15.72 9.70
C PHE A 138 3.30 -16.61 10.95
N GLY A 139 2.59 -17.75 10.92
CA GLY A 139 2.56 -18.77 11.96
C GLY A 139 1.35 -18.74 12.88
N LEU A 140 0.85 -19.93 13.21
CA LEU A 140 -0.28 -20.13 14.13
C LEU A 140 0.05 -19.83 15.61
N GLY A 141 1.31 -19.51 15.94
CA GLY A 141 1.74 -19.06 17.27
C GLY A 141 1.48 -17.58 17.56
N VAL A 142 1.11 -16.80 16.54
CA VAL A 142 0.73 -15.40 16.72
C VAL A 142 -0.68 -15.37 17.31
N GLN A 143 -0.83 -14.80 18.50
CA GLN A 143 -2.17 -14.53 19.06
C GLN A 143 -2.98 -13.74 18.04
N PHE A 144 -4.30 -13.99 17.98
CA PHE A 144 -5.20 -13.23 17.09
C PHE A 144 -4.84 -11.73 17.18
N PRO A 145 -4.70 -11.02 16.05
CA PRO A 145 -4.13 -9.68 16.02
C PRO A 145 -5.09 -8.64 16.64
N VAL A 146 -5.23 -8.70 17.97
CA VAL A 146 -5.84 -7.63 18.72
C VAL A 146 -4.72 -6.64 19.05
N PRO A 147 -4.89 -5.33 18.77
CA PRO A 147 -3.89 -4.32 19.07
C PRO A 147 -3.53 -4.30 20.56
N GLN A 148 -2.24 -4.44 20.90
CA GLN A 148 -1.72 -4.50 22.26
C GLN A 148 -0.82 -3.31 22.61
N ASN A 149 -0.31 -2.60 21.62
CA ASN A 149 0.60 -1.47 21.78
C ASN A 149 0.34 -0.39 20.71
N ALA A 150 1.02 0.76 20.82
CA ALA A 150 0.84 1.88 19.90
C ALA A 150 1.16 1.52 18.44
N GLY A 151 2.18 0.70 18.19
CA GLY A 151 2.53 0.24 16.84
C GLY A 151 1.41 -0.61 16.21
N ASP A 152 0.79 -1.49 16.99
CA ASP A 152 -0.35 -2.29 16.52
C ASP A 152 -1.54 -1.39 16.11
N TRP A 153 -1.86 -0.38 16.92
CA TRP A 153 -2.90 0.61 16.58
C TRP A 153 -2.55 1.43 15.35
N MET A 154 -1.26 1.77 15.15
CA MET A 154 -0.79 2.44 13.94
C MET A 154 -0.98 1.53 12.71
N GLY A 155 -0.64 0.24 12.79
CA GLY A 155 -0.84 -0.72 11.70
C GLY A 155 -2.31 -0.88 11.32
N LEU A 156 -3.18 -1.05 12.31
CA LEU A 156 -4.63 -1.11 12.10
C LEU A 156 -5.17 0.19 11.50
N GLY A 157 -4.76 1.34 12.06
CA GLY A 157 -5.13 2.67 11.58
C GLY A 157 -4.67 2.93 10.15
N ALA A 158 -3.48 2.45 9.78
CA ALA A 158 -2.98 2.52 8.41
C ALA A 158 -3.90 1.80 7.42
N GLY A 159 -4.32 0.57 7.74
CA GLY A 159 -5.28 -0.18 6.92
C GLY A 159 -6.64 0.51 6.78
N MET A 160 -7.15 1.08 7.87
CA MET A 160 -8.40 1.86 7.85
C MET A 160 -8.25 3.13 7.00
N LEU A 161 -7.17 3.90 7.17
CA LEU A 161 -6.92 5.12 6.38
C LEU A 161 -6.81 4.80 4.89
N TRP A 162 -6.13 3.70 4.54
CA TRP A 162 -6.04 3.26 3.15
C TRP A 162 -7.41 2.87 2.57
N ALA A 163 -8.24 2.17 3.33
CA ALA A 163 -9.60 1.84 2.91
C ALA A 163 -10.46 3.10 2.71
N ILE A 164 -10.38 4.08 3.61
CA ILE A 164 -11.06 5.38 3.48
C ILE A 164 -10.53 6.16 2.26
N ALA A 165 -9.22 6.20 2.06
CA ALA A 165 -8.62 6.83 0.88
C ALA A 165 -9.11 6.18 -0.42
N SER A 166 -9.14 4.84 -0.49
CA SER A 166 -9.65 4.08 -1.63
C SER A 166 -11.13 4.38 -1.93
N LEU A 167 -11.96 4.47 -0.88
CA LEU A 167 -13.35 4.89 -1.02
C LEU A 167 -13.46 6.31 -1.59
N ARG A 168 -12.71 7.27 -1.02
CA ARG A 168 -12.71 8.66 -1.51
C ARG A 168 -12.24 8.76 -2.95
N ILE A 169 -11.19 8.04 -3.33
CA ILE A 169 -10.71 7.96 -4.72
C ILE A 169 -11.80 7.41 -5.65
N ASN A 170 -12.58 6.44 -5.19
CA ASN A 170 -13.69 5.87 -5.95
C ASN A 170 -14.85 6.87 -6.13
N ILE A 171 -15.16 7.66 -5.09
CA ILE A 171 -16.22 8.67 -5.14
C ILE A 171 -15.79 9.91 -5.94
N LEU A 172 -14.57 10.40 -5.70
CA LEU A 172 -14.01 11.62 -6.30
C LEU A 172 -13.20 11.30 -7.57
N LYS A 173 -13.89 10.72 -8.58
CA LYS A 173 -13.25 10.22 -9.81
C LYS A 173 -12.63 11.30 -10.70
N GLU A 174 -13.04 12.55 -10.51
CA GLU A 174 -12.57 13.71 -11.28
C GLU A 174 -11.10 14.04 -11.05
N PHE A 175 -10.56 13.75 -9.88
CA PHE A 175 -9.16 14.03 -9.59
C PHE A 175 -8.25 13.09 -10.37
N SER A 176 -7.22 13.65 -10.99
CA SER A 176 -6.23 12.87 -11.70
C SER A 176 -5.34 12.10 -10.71
N ALA A 177 -4.94 10.88 -11.07
CA ALA A 177 -4.02 10.09 -10.27
C ALA A 177 -2.64 10.74 -10.14
N ILE A 178 -2.27 11.63 -11.09
CA ILE A 178 -1.00 12.38 -11.01
C ILE A 178 -1.01 13.33 -9.81
N GLU A 179 -2.05 14.18 -9.67
CA GLU A 179 -2.15 15.10 -8.55
C GLU A 179 -2.28 14.37 -7.22
N MET A 180 -2.98 13.23 -7.20
CA MET A 180 -3.05 12.37 -6.02
C MET A 180 -1.67 11.79 -5.66
N THR A 181 -0.86 11.36 -6.66
CA THR A 181 0.51 10.86 -6.43
C THR A 181 1.43 11.95 -5.90
N LEU A 182 1.34 13.17 -6.44
CA LEU A 182 2.08 14.33 -5.92
C LEU A 182 1.76 14.57 -4.44
N GLY A 183 0.48 14.65 -4.12
CA GLY A 183 0.03 14.86 -2.74
C GLY A 183 0.35 13.69 -1.81
N PHE A 184 0.26 12.45 -2.29
CA PHE A 184 0.63 11.25 -1.54
C PHE A 184 2.07 11.32 -1.01
N PHE A 185 3.07 11.56 -1.88
CA PHE A 185 4.46 11.64 -1.45
C PHE A 185 4.74 12.90 -0.64
N PHE A 186 4.13 14.03 -0.99
CA PHE A 186 4.26 15.26 -0.22
C PHE A 186 3.78 15.07 1.24
N TRP A 187 2.59 14.55 1.46
CA TRP A 187 2.06 14.33 2.81
C TRP A 187 2.80 13.23 3.57
N SER A 188 3.22 12.15 2.89
CA SER A 188 4.09 11.13 3.50
C SER A 188 5.40 11.73 3.99
N LEU A 189 6.02 12.63 3.21
CA LEU A 189 7.23 13.36 3.60
C LEU A 189 6.96 14.28 4.80
N VAL A 190 5.87 15.07 4.76
CA VAL A 190 5.52 15.98 5.85
C VAL A 190 5.37 15.22 7.17
N PHE A 191 4.63 14.12 7.18
CA PHE A 191 4.46 13.30 8.38
C PHE A 191 5.78 12.68 8.85
N SER A 192 6.57 12.13 7.92
CA SER A 192 7.87 11.50 8.25
C SER A 192 8.84 12.51 8.84
N VAL A 193 8.98 13.70 8.23
CA VAL A 193 9.84 14.77 8.74
C VAL A 193 9.38 15.21 10.12
N THR A 194 8.08 15.43 10.30
CA THR A 194 7.53 15.87 11.58
C THR A 194 7.87 14.88 12.70
N VAL A 195 7.64 13.58 12.47
CA VAL A 195 7.90 12.54 13.46
C VAL A 195 9.41 12.34 13.69
N ALA A 196 10.23 12.37 12.63
CA ALA A 196 11.66 12.23 12.77
C ALA A 196 12.27 13.41 13.59
N LEU A 197 11.79 14.63 13.37
CA LEU A 197 12.24 15.79 14.16
C LEU A 197 11.75 15.75 15.61
N MET A 198 10.57 15.17 15.88
CA MET A 198 10.04 15.05 17.23
C MET A 198 10.75 13.96 18.05
N PHE A 199 11.06 12.81 17.43
CA PHE A 199 11.54 11.63 18.15
C PHE A 199 13.01 11.26 17.92
N ALA A 200 13.63 11.79 16.85
CA ALA A 200 15.02 11.51 16.50
C ALA A 200 15.80 12.76 16.00
N PRO A 201 15.67 13.94 16.66
CA PRO A 201 16.30 15.19 16.18
C PRO A 201 17.83 15.13 16.18
N ALA A 202 18.43 14.33 17.08
CA ALA A 202 19.88 14.16 17.16
C ALA A 202 20.47 13.32 16.02
N TYR A 203 19.63 12.64 15.23
CA TYR A 203 20.05 11.72 14.17
C TYR A 203 19.84 12.27 12.77
N VAL A 204 19.72 13.59 12.61
CA VAL A 204 19.62 14.23 11.27
C VAL A 204 20.78 13.77 10.41
N PRO A 205 20.51 13.09 9.29
CA PRO A 205 21.58 12.49 8.50
C PRO A 205 22.38 13.51 7.71
N LEU A 206 23.66 13.22 7.54
CA LEU A 206 24.46 13.91 6.53
C LEU A 206 24.11 13.31 5.14
N VAL A 207 24.02 14.16 4.12
CA VAL A 207 23.71 13.75 2.74
C VAL A 207 24.62 12.61 2.27
N LYS A 208 25.91 12.67 2.59
CA LYS A 208 26.89 11.63 2.23
C LYS A 208 26.59 10.24 2.79
N GLN A 209 25.82 10.12 3.88
CA GLN A 209 25.47 8.82 4.47
C GLN A 209 24.51 8.04 3.58
N ALA A 210 23.55 8.71 2.94
CA ALA A 210 22.58 8.07 2.06
C ALA A 210 23.12 7.79 0.64
N MET A 211 24.21 8.45 0.25
CA MET A 211 24.77 8.37 -1.12
C MET A 211 24.99 6.94 -1.65
N PRO A 212 25.50 5.97 -0.85
CA PRO A 212 25.71 4.60 -1.35
C PRO A 212 24.42 3.90 -1.81
N ALA A 213 23.28 4.20 -1.17
CA ALA A 213 21.98 3.60 -1.50
C ALA A 213 21.25 4.36 -2.63
N MET A 214 21.68 5.58 -2.99
CA MET A 214 20.97 6.43 -3.96
C MET A 214 20.78 5.79 -5.35
N PRO A 215 21.78 5.15 -5.98
CA PRO A 215 21.57 4.55 -7.31
C PRO A 215 20.46 3.50 -7.31
N LEU A 216 20.48 2.60 -6.31
CA LEU A 216 19.45 1.57 -6.17
C LEU A 216 18.08 2.22 -5.90
N LEU A 217 18.00 3.17 -4.97
CA LEU A 217 16.76 3.88 -4.65
C LEU A 217 16.19 4.57 -5.88
N LEU A 218 16.99 5.31 -6.65
CA LEU A 218 16.53 6.02 -7.85
C LEU A 218 16.01 5.07 -8.93
N ILE A 219 16.71 3.95 -9.17
CA ILE A 219 16.26 2.93 -10.13
C ILE A 219 14.90 2.36 -9.69
N PHE A 220 14.80 1.92 -8.43
CA PHE A 220 13.55 1.38 -7.90
C PHE A 220 12.42 2.41 -7.93
N LEU A 221 12.72 3.66 -7.56
CA LEU A 221 11.76 4.72 -7.52
C LEU A 221 11.18 5.00 -8.91
N VAL A 222 12.02 5.24 -9.90
CA VAL A 222 11.57 5.63 -11.24
C VAL A 222 10.86 4.48 -11.96
N LEU A 223 11.39 3.25 -11.84
CA LEU A 223 10.88 2.10 -12.60
C LEU A 223 9.72 1.38 -11.92
N LEU A 224 9.64 1.42 -10.58
CA LEU A 224 8.66 0.64 -9.84
C LEU A 224 7.79 1.51 -8.94
N ILE A 225 8.38 2.25 -8.00
CA ILE A 225 7.62 2.91 -6.94
C ILE A 225 6.69 4.00 -7.48
N LEU A 226 7.17 4.90 -8.33
CA LEU A 226 6.32 5.95 -8.91
C LEU A 226 5.20 5.38 -9.78
N PRO A 227 5.48 4.48 -10.75
CA PRO A 227 4.41 3.83 -11.51
C PRO A 227 3.46 2.99 -10.65
N GLY A 228 3.98 2.27 -9.65
CA GLY A 228 3.19 1.49 -8.71
C GLY A 228 2.26 2.36 -7.87
N THR A 229 2.77 3.48 -7.34
CA THR A 229 1.95 4.44 -6.59
C THR A 229 0.90 5.10 -7.48
N TYR A 230 1.27 5.49 -8.70
CA TYR A 230 0.28 5.98 -9.67
C TYR A 230 -0.83 4.94 -9.91
N ALA A 231 -0.47 3.68 -10.12
CA ALA A 231 -1.43 2.59 -10.32
C ALA A 231 -2.32 2.36 -9.10
N SER A 232 -1.75 2.46 -7.88
CA SER A 232 -2.48 2.32 -6.61
C SER A 232 -3.50 3.44 -6.37
N LEU A 233 -3.30 4.61 -6.96
CA LEU A 233 -4.21 5.75 -6.85
C LEU A 233 -5.14 5.87 -8.07
N TRP A 234 -4.79 5.25 -9.20
CA TRP A 234 -5.62 5.24 -10.40
C TRP A 234 -6.66 4.10 -10.38
N GLY A 235 -6.26 2.88 -9.99
CA GLY A 235 -7.12 1.70 -10.00
C GLY A 235 -8.38 1.84 -9.15
N PRO A 236 -8.32 2.32 -7.90
CA PRO A 236 -9.47 2.48 -7.03
C PRO A 236 -10.57 3.40 -7.58
N LYS A 237 -10.28 4.23 -8.57
CA LYS A 237 -11.30 5.05 -9.25
C LYS A 237 -12.39 4.23 -9.93
N PHE A 238 -12.08 3.01 -10.35
CA PHE A 238 -12.92 2.20 -11.26
C PHE A 238 -13.38 0.89 -10.67
N ILE A 239 -12.88 0.51 -9.48
CA ILE A 239 -13.25 -0.71 -8.78
C ILE A 239 -13.53 -0.43 -7.31
N SER A 240 -14.32 -1.31 -6.66
CA SER A 240 -14.73 -1.09 -5.28
C SER A 240 -13.56 -1.19 -4.29
N PRO A 241 -13.60 -0.44 -3.16
CA PRO A 241 -12.55 -0.47 -2.13
C PRO A 241 -12.28 -1.87 -1.57
N GLY A 242 -13.32 -2.70 -1.44
CA GLY A 242 -13.15 -4.09 -0.99
C GLY A 242 -12.36 -4.93 -1.99
N LEU A 243 -12.61 -4.77 -3.30
CA LEU A 243 -11.85 -5.44 -4.34
C LEU A 243 -10.41 -4.91 -4.41
N VAL A 244 -10.21 -3.60 -4.25
CA VAL A 244 -8.85 -2.99 -4.16
C VAL A 244 -8.03 -3.68 -3.07
N GLY A 245 -8.58 -3.79 -1.85
CA GLY A 245 -7.90 -4.44 -0.74
C GLY A 245 -7.51 -5.89 -1.04
N MET A 246 -8.41 -6.67 -1.67
CA MET A 246 -8.13 -8.05 -2.06
C MET A 246 -7.02 -8.16 -3.12
N LEU A 247 -7.03 -7.30 -4.13
CA LEU A 247 -6.02 -7.31 -5.18
C LEU A 247 -4.65 -6.86 -4.66
N PHE A 248 -4.62 -5.95 -3.69
CA PHE A 248 -3.36 -5.53 -3.05
C PHE A 248 -2.70 -6.59 -2.20
N MET A 249 -3.40 -7.68 -1.84
CA MET A 249 -2.76 -8.82 -1.16
C MET A 249 -1.67 -9.51 -2.01
N THR A 250 -1.56 -9.19 -3.31
CA THR A 250 -0.38 -9.53 -4.12
C THR A 250 0.93 -8.99 -3.53
N GLU A 251 0.89 -7.93 -2.73
CA GLU A 251 2.03 -7.42 -1.96
C GLU A 251 2.59 -8.49 -1.03
N VAL A 252 1.74 -9.19 -0.28
CA VAL A 252 2.18 -10.26 0.64
C VAL A 252 2.83 -11.40 -0.13
N VAL A 253 2.22 -11.78 -1.27
CA VAL A 253 2.74 -12.85 -2.12
C VAL A 253 4.13 -12.49 -2.66
N VAL A 254 4.24 -11.32 -3.31
CA VAL A 254 5.50 -10.88 -3.92
C VAL A 254 6.54 -10.55 -2.85
N GLY A 255 6.13 -9.95 -1.73
CA GLY A 255 6.99 -9.68 -0.59
C GLY A 255 7.60 -10.96 -0.04
N SER A 256 6.79 -11.97 0.29
CA SER A 256 7.26 -13.24 0.81
C SER A 256 8.21 -13.96 -0.16
N VAL A 257 7.85 -14.02 -1.45
CA VAL A 257 8.70 -14.66 -2.48
C VAL A 257 10.01 -13.88 -2.66
N SER A 258 9.95 -12.54 -2.71
CA SER A 258 11.15 -11.72 -2.91
C SER A 258 12.11 -11.80 -1.72
N VAL A 259 11.60 -11.81 -0.50
CA VAL A 259 12.42 -12.02 0.72
C VAL A 259 13.08 -13.36 0.65
N ALA A 260 12.35 -14.42 0.36
CA ALA A 260 12.88 -15.77 0.25
C ALA A 260 14.00 -15.91 -0.80
N LEU A 261 13.85 -15.25 -1.95
CA LEU A 261 14.83 -15.34 -3.04
C LEU A 261 16.06 -14.43 -2.82
N LEU A 262 15.88 -13.26 -2.18
CA LEU A 262 16.91 -12.22 -2.11
C LEU A 262 17.57 -12.09 -0.73
N SER A 263 16.89 -12.51 0.36
CA SER A 263 17.47 -12.47 1.70
C SER A 263 18.17 -13.77 2.09
N GLY A 264 18.02 -14.85 1.29
CA GLY A 264 18.57 -16.17 1.59
C GLY A 264 17.77 -16.93 2.67
N GLU A 265 16.61 -16.44 3.07
CA GLU A 265 15.73 -17.13 4.01
C GLU A 265 15.01 -18.30 3.30
N PRO A 266 15.04 -19.52 3.86
CA PRO A 266 14.40 -20.66 3.21
C PRO A 266 12.88 -20.53 3.20
N VAL A 267 12.26 -20.75 2.04
CA VAL A 267 10.79 -20.89 1.94
C VAL A 267 10.40 -22.27 2.43
N GLY A 268 9.72 -22.33 3.54
CA GLY A 268 9.17 -23.57 4.06
C GLY A 268 7.80 -23.92 3.45
N GLY A 269 7.29 -25.11 3.76
CA GLY A 269 5.97 -25.54 3.31
C GLY A 269 4.83 -24.66 3.81
N ARG A 270 5.01 -23.98 4.94
CA ARG A 270 4.03 -23.04 5.50
C ARG A 270 3.89 -21.79 4.65
N GLU A 271 5.00 -21.16 4.28
CA GLU A 271 5.05 -19.99 3.42
C GLU A 271 4.42 -20.30 2.06
N VAL A 272 4.76 -21.43 1.45
CA VAL A 272 4.17 -21.89 0.18
C VAL A 272 2.65 -22.06 0.31
N MET A 273 2.19 -22.73 1.37
CA MET A 273 0.75 -22.94 1.60
C MET A 273 0.00 -21.61 1.78
N GLY A 274 0.53 -20.69 2.57
CA GLY A 274 -0.08 -19.38 2.78
C GLY A 274 -0.10 -18.52 1.52
N ILE A 275 0.98 -18.53 0.73
CA ILE A 275 1.02 -17.87 -0.59
C ILE A 275 -0.06 -18.42 -1.51
N LEU A 276 -0.22 -19.74 -1.58
CA LEU A 276 -1.27 -20.38 -2.38
C LEU A 276 -2.67 -19.99 -1.93
N LEU A 277 -2.93 -19.92 -0.62
CA LEU A 277 -4.21 -19.49 -0.08
C LEU A 277 -4.52 -18.03 -0.44
N ILE A 278 -3.58 -17.10 -0.24
CA ILE A 278 -3.77 -15.68 -0.58
C ILE A 278 -3.99 -15.50 -2.08
N THR A 279 -3.19 -16.18 -2.90
CA THR A 279 -3.33 -16.15 -4.36
C THR A 279 -4.70 -16.67 -4.79
N THR A 280 -5.16 -17.78 -4.20
CA THR A 280 -6.48 -18.37 -4.47
C THR A 280 -7.59 -17.41 -4.09
N ALA A 281 -7.52 -16.77 -2.92
CA ALA A 281 -8.49 -15.78 -2.48
C ALA A 281 -8.61 -14.59 -3.45
N SER A 282 -7.47 -14.04 -3.87
CA SER A 282 -7.41 -12.94 -4.83
C SER A 282 -7.97 -13.34 -6.20
N LEU A 283 -7.68 -14.56 -6.67
CA LEU A 283 -8.21 -15.08 -7.92
C LEU A 283 -9.72 -15.34 -7.87
N ILE A 284 -10.23 -15.85 -6.76
CA ILE A 284 -11.69 -16.05 -6.55
C ILE A 284 -12.41 -14.70 -6.74
N GLU A 285 -11.95 -13.66 -6.04
CA GLU A 285 -12.60 -12.34 -6.11
C GLU A 285 -12.42 -11.69 -7.49
N LEU A 286 -11.24 -11.85 -8.11
CA LEU A 286 -10.99 -11.37 -9.47
C LEU A 286 -11.95 -12.01 -10.48
N VAL A 287 -12.08 -13.35 -10.48
CA VAL A 287 -12.96 -14.08 -11.40
C VAL A 287 -14.44 -13.74 -11.13
N ALA A 288 -14.84 -13.62 -9.85
CA ALA A 288 -16.18 -13.18 -9.48
C ALA A 288 -16.51 -11.78 -10.00
N SER A 289 -15.54 -10.86 -9.94
CA SER A 289 -15.70 -9.49 -10.43
C SER A 289 -15.76 -9.42 -11.96
N LEU A 290 -15.04 -10.29 -12.67
CA LEU A 290 -15.12 -10.39 -14.14
C LEU A 290 -16.49 -10.84 -14.59
N LYS A 291 -17.07 -11.86 -13.94
CA LYS A 291 -18.42 -12.38 -14.27
C LYS A 291 -19.50 -11.33 -14.02
N ARG A 292 -19.39 -10.52 -12.97
CA ARG A 292 -20.36 -9.44 -12.68
C ARG A 292 -20.33 -8.33 -13.74
N GLY A 293 -19.16 -7.99 -14.25
CA GLY A 293 -19.01 -6.99 -15.32
C GLY A 293 -19.64 -7.41 -16.66
N THR A 294 -19.63 -8.69 -16.98
CA THR A 294 -20.26 -9.23 -18.21
C THR A 294 -21.78 -9.22 -18.16
N HIS A 295 -22.41 -9.33 -16.99
CA HIS A 295 -23.86 -9.28 -16.84
C HIS A 295 -24.44 -7.85 -16.80
N ALA A 296 -23.62 -6.84 -16.54
CA ALA A 296 -24.04 -5.43 -16.54
C ALA A 296 -24.03 -4.79 -17.95
N THR A 297 -23.45 -5.47 -18.93
CA THR A 297 -23.32 -5.01 -20.34
C THR A 297 -24.20 -5.80 -21.31
N ALA A 298 -24.97 -6.77 -20.83
CA ALA A 298 -25.99 -7.53 -21.57
C ALA A 298 -27.39 -7.09 -21.17
#